data_717dcd82843dd3f30d0c890358facd15
#
_entry.id   717dcd82843dd3f30d0c890358facd15
#
_cell.length_a   1.000
_cell.length_b   1.000
_cell.length_c   1.000
_cell.angle_alpha   90.00
_cell.angle_beta   90.00
_cell.angle_gamma   90.00
#
_symmetry.space_group_name_H-M   'P 1'
#
loop_
_entity.id
_entity.type
_entity.pdbx_description
1 polymer ?
#
loop_
_entity_poly.entity_id
_entity_poly.type
_entity_poly.pdbx_seq_one_letter_code
_entity_poly.pdbx_strand_id
1 'polypeptide(L)'
;MSLQEIESNLLKLREEIKAFEGANLLAVSKSKTTEEILKAYECGQRDFGENKVQELLDKSQALSQFCPHIKWHFIGSLQTNKINSLLKVDNLVSIHSIDSIKLLNKCLSKIIGRRIGLFLQLNTSGEKEKSGFDSENDIFDALDLTERHPSYFIQGLMTIGKIRTEEFEKDARVCFETLLKLQKKIKTHYKIDLELSMGMSSDYKIALEMQSNWIRIGSGIFGTREK
;
A
#
# COMPACT_ATOMS: atom_id res chain seq x y z
N MET A 1 0.81 -18.14 15.88
CA MET A 1 2.24 -18.04 15.46
C MET A 1 3.06 -17.48 16.61
N SER A 2 4.27 -18.01 16.86
CA SER A 2 5.13 -17.48 17.92
C SER A 2 5.79 -16.16 17.50
N LEU A 3 6.17 -15.33 18.47
CA LEU A 3 6.89 -14.07 18.20
C LEU A 3 8.27 -14.32 17.55
N GLN A 4 8.88 -15.49 17.80
CA GLN A 4 10.15 -15.89 17.18
C GLN A 4 10.00 -16.19 15.68
N GLU A 5 8.86 -16.73 15.27
CA GLU A 5 8.57 -16.96 13.85
C GLU A 5 8.41 -15.65 13.06
N ILE A 6 7.87 -14.59 13.68
CA ILE A 6 7.79 -13.25 13.07
C ILE A 6 9.18 -12.74 12.70
N GLU A 7 10.14 -12.86 13.62
CA GLU A 7 11.54 -12.45 13.41
C GLU A 7 12.19 -13.23 12.25
N SER A 8 12.09 -14.55 12.28
CA SER A 8 12.63 -15.42 11.23
C SER A 8 12.05 -15.09 9.84
N ASN A 9 10.74 -14.90 9.77
CA ASN A 9 10.04 -14.56 8.52
C ASN A 9 10.47 -13.19 7.98
N LEU A 10 10.62 -12.19 8.85
CA LEU A 10 11.09 -10.86 8.45
C LEU A 10 12.52 -10.89 7.93
N LEU A 11 13.42 -11.61 8.60
CA LEU A 11 14.80 -11.75 8.14
C LEU A 11 14.87 -12.40 6.76
N LYS A 12 14.15 -13.50 6.56
CA LYS A 12 14.08 -14.18 5.28
C LYS A 12 13.56 -13.28 4.16
N LEU A 13 12.44 -12.59 4.38
CA LEU A 13 11.87 -11.68 3.38
C LEU A 13 12.81 -10.54 3.04
N ARG A 14 13.50 -9.96 4.01
CA ARG A 14 14.46 -8.88 3.77
C ARG A 14 15.65 -9.35 2.93
N GLU A 15 16.17 -10.54 3.19
CA GLU A 15 17.23 -11.09 2.35
C GLU A 15 16.76 -11.29 0.89
N GLU A 16 15.54 -11.80 0.70
CA GLU A 16 14.97 -11.96 -0.65
C GLU A 16 14.78 -10.60 -1.36
N ILE A 17 14.36 -9.56 -0.63
CA ILE A 17 14.12 -8.22 -1.19
C ILE A 17 15.40 -7.48 -1.53
N LYS A 18 16.51 -7.71 -0.81
CA LYS A 18 17.81 -7.04 -1.07
C LYS A 18 18.31 -7.15 -2.50
N ALA A 19 17.93 -8.21 -3.22
CA ALA A 19 18.29 -8.40 -4.61
C ALA A 19 17.58 -7.43 -5.58
N PHE A 20 16.56 -6.69 -5.09
CA PHE A 20 15.71 -5.81 -5.88
C PHE A 20 15.85 -4.37 -5.39
N GLU A 21 16.59 -3.57 -6.15
CA GLU A 21 16.85 -2.17 -5.82
C GLU A 21 15.55 -1.35 -5.71
N GLY A 22 15.43 -0.56 -4.65
CA GLY A 22 14.26 0.28 -4.41
C GLY A 22 13.02 -0.45 -3.89
N ALA A 23 13.07 -1.76 -3.67
CA ALA A 23 11.95 -2.52 -3.11
C ALA A 23 11.85 -2.36 -1.60
N ASN A 24 10.64 -2.13 -1.10
CA ASN A 24 10.31 -1.98 0.31
C ASN A 24 9.26 -3.02 0.76
N LEU A 25 9.37 -3.44 2.01
CA LEU A 25 8.43 -4.35 2.64
C LEU A 25 7.40 -3.59 3.45
N LEU A 26 6.14 -3.67 3.04
CA LEU A 26 5.00 -3.23 3.83
C LEU A 26 4.43 -4.42 4.61
N ALA A 27 4.61 -4.43 5.93
CA ALA A 27 4.08 -5.47 6.81
C ALA A 27 2.57 -5.26 7.02
N VAL A 28 1.75 -6.13 6.43
CA VAL A 28 0.28 -6.03 6.53
C VAL A 28 -0.19 -6.61 7.85
N SER A 29 -0.50 -5.72 8.80
CA SER A 29 -0.81 -6.04 10.20
C SER A 29 -2.29 -6.13 10.53
N LYS A 30 -3.16 -6.11 9.50
CA LYS A 30 -4.62 -6.26 9.71
C LYS A 30 -4.95 -7.52 10.51
N SER A 31 -5.84 -7.38 11.52
CA SER A 31 -6.25 -8.44 12.46
C SER A 31 -5.09 -9.03 13.30
N LYS A 32 -3.98 -8.31 13.44
CA LYS A 32 -2.86 -8.68 14.30
C LYS A 32 -2.87 -7.88 15.59
N THR A 33 -2.33 -8.48 16.64
CA THR A 33 -2.26 -7.82 17.96
C THR A 33 -1.18 -6.74 17.98
N THR A 34 -1.26 -5.83 18.94
CA THR A 34 -0.22 -4.83 19.19
C THR A 34 1.11 -5.45 19.56
N GLU A 35 1.11 -6.62 20.23
CA GLU A 35 2.31 -7.39 20.57
C GLU A 35 3.03 -7.95 19.32
N GLU A 36 2.27 -8.50 18.36
CA GLU A 36 2.82 -8.97 17.09
C GLU A 36 3.46 -7.80 16.30
N ILE A 37 2.81 -6.63 16.30
CA ILE A 37 3.33 -5.42 15.63
C ILE A 37 4.58 -4.91 16.36
N LEU A 38 4.56 -4.85 17.69
CA LEU A 38 5.71 -4.44 18.49
C LEU A 38 6.92 -5.35 18.24
N LYS A 39 6.71 -6.68 18.22
CA LYS A 39 7.79 -7.62 17.89
C LYS A 39 8.38 -7.37 16.50
N ALA A 40 7.53 -7.16 15.49
CA ALA A 40 8.00 -6.84 14.15
C ALA A 40 8.77 -5.49 14.12
N TYR A 41 8.30 -4.50 14.90
CA TYR A 41 8.98 -3.20 15.01
C TYR A 41 10.34 -3.32 15.68
N GLU A 42 10.47 -4.11 16.76
CA GLU A 42 11.75 -4.42 17.44
C GLU A 42 12.73 -5.12 16.50
N CYS A 43 12.23 -5.96 15.59
CA CYS A 43 13.02 -6.57 14.50
C CYS A 43 13.36 -5.55 13.38
N GLY A 44 13.10 -4.26 13.56
CA GLY A 44 13.47 -3.20 12.63
C GLY A 44 12.42 -2.91 11.54
N GLN A 45 11.22 -3.53 11.55
CA GLN A 45 10.14 -3.14 10.63
C GLN A 45 9.60 -1.76 11.00
N ARG A 46 9.36 -0.91 9.99
CA ARG A 46 8.85 0.45 10.22
C ARG A 46 7.54 0.70 9.48
N ASP A 47 7.35 0.14 8.31
CA ASP A 47 6.23 0.38 7.41
C ASP A 47 5.17 -0.71 7.63
N PHE A 48 3.99 -0.31 8.15
CA PHE A 48 2.89 -1.21 8.49
C PHE A 48 1.61 -0.82 7.76
N GLY A 49 0.89 -1.82 7.22
CA GLY A 49 -0.31 -1.63 6.42
C GLY A 49 -1.58 -2.12 7.10
N GLU A 50 -2.59 -1.25 7.18
CA GLU A 50 -3.90 -1.55 7.74
C GLU A 50 -5.02 -1.33 6.74
N ASN A 51 -6.09 -2.11 6.83
CA ASN A 51 -7.21 -2.03 5.89
C ASN A 51 -8.52 -1.53 6.50
N LYS A 52 -8.57 -1.28 7.81
CA LYS A 52 -9.74 -0.72 8.50
C LYS A 52 -9.33 0.51 9.29
N VAL A 53 -10.01 1.63 9.05
CA VAL A 53 -9.67 2.93 9.67
C VAL A 53 -9.73 2.86 11.20
N GLN A 54 -10.75 2.22 11.78
CA GLN A 54 -10.88 2.13 13.24
C GLN A 54 -9.74 1.30 13.84
N GLU A 55 -9.46 0.13 13.26
CA GLU A 55 -8.37 -0.74 13.72
C GLU A 55 -7.00 -0.03 13.66
N LEU A 56 -6.76 0.72 12.58
CA LEU A 56 -5.56 1.53 12.44
C LEU A 56 -5.46 2.61 13.51
N LEU A 57 -6.56 3.33 13.77
CA LEU A 57 -6.60 4.39 14.78
C LEU A 57 -6.31 3.83 16.18
N ASP A 58 -6.97 2.73 16.56
CA ASP A 58 -6.80 2.08 17.86
C ASP A 58 -5.35 1.61 18.06
N LYS A 59 -4.76 0.95 17.04
CA LYS A 59 -3.38 0.49 17.05
C LYS A 59 -2.36 1.62 17.09
N SER A 60 -2.60 2.69 16.32
CA SER A 60 -1.70 3.85 16.32
C SER A 60 -1.64 4.53 17.68
N GLN A 61 -2.75 4.63 18.37
CA GLN A 61 -2.82 5.18 19.74
C GLN A 61 -2.12 4.27 20.75
N ALA A 62 -2.41 2.96 20.71
CA ALA A 62 -1.83 1.99 21.63
C ALA A 62 -0.30 1.86 21.49
N LEU A 63 0.22 2.03 20.29
CA LEU A 63 1.66 1.86 19.98
C LEU A 63 2.45 3.18 19.97
N SER A 64 1.80 4.33 20.14
CA SER A 64 2.43 5.65 19.97
C SER A 64 3.68 5.86 20.84
N GLN A 65 3.65 5.40 22.08
CA GLN A 65 4.78 5.54 23.02
C GLN A 65 5.87 4.48 22.79
N PHE A 66 5.51 3.30 22.30
CA PHE A 66 6.42 2.17 22.13
C PHE A 66 7.09 2.15 20.76
N CYS A 67 6.41 2.70 19.75
CA CYS A 67 6.85 2.66 18.35
C CYS A 67 6.88 4.08 17.74
N PRO A 68 7.72 5.01 18.22
CA PRO A 68 7.70 6.42 17.81
C PRO A 68 8.04 6.62 16.31
N HIS A 69 8.74 5.68 15.68
CA HIS A 69 9.13 5.76 14.27
C HIS A 69 8.32 4.82 13.37
N ILE A 70 7.17 4.30 13.87
CA ILE A 70 6.27 3.52 13.04
C ILE A 70 5.69 4.40 11.93
N LYS A 71 5.56 3.83 10.72
CA LYS A 71 4.95 4.48 9.56
C LYS A 71 3.71 3.69 9.17
N TRP A 72 2.58 4.35 9.24
CA TRP A 72 1.31 3.74 8.90
C TRP A 72 0.93 3.99 7.44
N HIS A 73 0.52 2.93 6.76
CA HIS A 73 -0.02 2.96 5.41
C HIS A 73 -1.46 2.44 5.44
N PHE A 74 -2.37 3.17 4.86
CA PHE A 74 -3.74 2.68 4.70
C PHE A 74 -3.88 1.99 3.35
N ILE A 75 -4.24 0.71 3.35
CA ILE A 75 -4.30 -0.14 2.15
C ILE A 75 -5.69 -0.75 1.91
N GLY A 76 -6.70 -0.37 2.69
CA GLY A 76 -8.07 -0.84 2.55
C GLY A 76 -8.94 0.10 1.71
N SER A 77 -10.13 -0.33 1.31
CA SER A 77 -11.09 0.56 0.66
C SER A 77 -11.48 1.71 1.59
N LEU A 78 -11.25 2.93 1.16
CA LEU A 78 -11.50 4.14 1.96
C LEU A 78 -12.86 4.75 1.66
N GLN A 79 -13.76 4.66 2.61
CA GLN A 79 -15.04 5.36 2.54
C GLN A 79 -14.86 6.86 2.82
N THR A 80 -15.53 7.73 2.06
CA THR A 80 -15.39 9.19 2.18
C THR A 80 -15.72 9.74 3.57
N ASN A 81 -16.67 9.11 4.29
CA ASN A 81 -17.03 9.48 5.67
C ASN A 81 -15.98 9.08 6.71
N LYS A 82 -15.00 8.25 6.37
CA LYS A 82 -13.91 7.79 7.23
C LYS A 82 -12.61 8.60 7.09
N ILE A 83 -12.52 9.48 6.11
CA ILE A 83 -11.31 10.28 5.85
C ILE A 83 -10.90 11.08 7.10
N ASN A 84 -11.84 11.79 7.76
CA ASN A 84 -11.52 12.59 8.93
C ASN A 84 -10.97 11.73 10.10
N SER A 85 -11.44 10.49 10.26
CA SER A 85 -10.93 9.56 11.27
C SER A 85 -9.56 9.04 10.89
N LEU A 86 -9.34 8.72 9.62
CA LEU A 86 -8.04 8.28 9.11
C LEU A 86 -6.96 9.36 9.30
N LEU A 87 -7.29 10.62 9.07
CA LEU A 87 -6.35 11.75 9.22
C LEU A 87 -5.94 12.03 10.67
N LYS A 88 -6.63 11.46 11.66
CA LYS A 88 -6.23 11.51 13.08
C LYS A 88 -5.14 10.52 13.45
N VAL A 89 -4.81 9.59 12.56
CA VAL A 89 -3.74 8.60 12.77
C VAL A 89 -2.39 9.32 12.72
N ASP A 90 -1.67 9.31 13.83
CA ASP A 90 -0.31 9.81 13.86
C ASP A 90 0.61 8.93 13.01
N ASN A 91 1.62 9.54 12.39
CA ASN A 91 2.54 8.84 11.49
C ASN A 91 1.88 8.12 10.29
N LEU A 92 0.65 8.52 9.89
CA LEU A 92 0.08 8.11 8.61
C LEU A 92 0.91 8.75 7.49
N VAL A 93 1.61 7.93 6.72
CA VAL A 93 2.52 8.40 5.67
C VAL A 93 1.92 8.24 4.28
N SER A 94 1.06 7.24 4.05
CA SER A 94 0.43 7.07 2.74
C SER A 94 -0.94 6.36 2.78
N ILE A 95 -1.71 6.57 1.69
CA ILE A 95 -2.98 5.91 1.40
C ILE A 95 -2.82 5.25 0.02
N HIS A 96 -2.91 3.91 -0.03
CA HIS A 96 -2.66 3.13 -1.26
C HIS A 96 -3.91 2.85 -2.09
N SER A 97 -5.06 3.34 -1.68
CA SER A 97 -6.37 2.94 -2.21
C SER A 97 -7.22 4.12 -2.70
N ILE A 98 -6.59 5.09 -3.34
CA ILE A 98 -7.32 6.16 -4.03
C ILE A 98 -7.83 5.59 -5.35
N ASP A 99 -9.10 5.26 -5.41
CA ASP A 99 -9.73 4.48 -6.49
C ASP A 99 -10.62 5.28 -7.44
N SER A 100 -10.78 6.58 -7.19
CA SER A 100 -11.65 7.45 -7.99
C SER A 100 -11.36 8.94 -7.78
N ILE A 101 -11.67 9.75 -8.77
CA ILE A 101 -11.61 11.23 -8.67
C ILE A 101 -12.51 11.75 -7.55
N LYS A 102 -13.66 11.11 -7.30
CA LYS A 102 -14.55 11.47 -6.20
C LYS A 102 -13.86 11.32 -4.82
N LEU A 103 -13.18 10.19 -4.59
CA LEU A 103 -12.45 9.96 -3.34
C LEU A 103 -11.26 10.92 -3.22
N LEU A 104 -10.50 11.11 -4.32
CA LEU A 104 -9.38 12.05 -4.38
C LEU A 104 -9.83 13.46 -3.99
N ASN A 105 -10.85 14.01 -4.64
CA ASN A 105 -11.37 15.35 -4.35
C ASN A 105 -11.80 15.49 -2.88
N LYS A 106 -12.34 14.40 -2.29
CA LYS A 106 -12.71 14.42 -0.87
C LYS A 106 -11.49 14.45 0.06
N CYS A 107 -10.38 13.79 -0.30
CA CYS A 107 -9.11 13.93 0.38
C CYS A 107 -8.55 15.35 0.22
N LEU A 108 -8.47 15.84 -1.01
CA LEU A 108 -7.95 17.19 -1.32
C LEU A 108 -8.74 18.32 -0.65
N SER A 109 -10.02 18.11 -0.31
CA SER A 109 -10.79 19.08 0.46
C SER A 109 -10.30 19.27 1.91
N LYS A 110 -9.30 18.48 2.37
CA LYS A 110 -8.74 18.51 3.72
C LYS A 110 -7.31 19.00 3.70
N ILE A 111 -7.08 20.17 4.25
CA ILE A 111 -5.73 20.70 4.47
C ILE A 111 -5.27 20.28 5.85
N ILE A 112 -4.11 19.64 5.92
CA ILE A 112 -3.51 19.14 7.16
C ILE A 112 -2.05 19.62 7.26
N GLY A 113 -1.52 19.70 8.48
CA GLY A 113 -0.18 20.21 8.76
C GLY A 113 0.97 19.27 8.38
N ARG A 114 0.72 18.24 7.56
CA ARG A 114 1.71 17.28 7.08
C ARG A 114 1.41 16.85 5.66
N ARG A 115 2.38 16.19 5.01
CA ARG A 115 2.21 15.63 3.66
C ARG A 115 1.96 14.14 3.73
N ILE A 116 0.95 13.66 2.99
CA ILE A 116 0.59 12.24 2.86
C ILE A 116 0.72 11.85 1.39
N GLY A 117 1.43 10.75 1.14
CA GLY A 117 1.54 10.14 -0.18
C GLY A 117 0.25 9.41 -0.57
N LEU A 118 -0.20 9.61 -1.79
CA LEU A 118 -1.36 8.93 -2.35
C LEU A 118 -0.91 7.98 -3.45
N PHE A 119 -1.36 6.72 -3.39
CA PHE A 119 -1.26 5.79 -4.50
C PHE A 119 -2.62 5.71 -5.19
N LEU A 120 -2.61 5.91 -6.49
CA LEU A 120 -3.80 5.74 -7.32
C LEU A 120 -3.99 4.24 -7.59
N GLN A 121 -5.10 3.70 -7.14
CA GLN A 121 -5.42 2.28 -7.32
C GLN A 121 -6.06 2.06 -8.69
N LEU A 122 -5.43 1.21 -9.51
CA LEU A 122 -5.95 0.82 -10.82
C LEU A 122 -6.62 -0.55 -10.77
N ASN A 123 -7.71 -0.70 -11.50
CA ASN A 123 -8.33 -1.99 -11.79
C ASN A 123 -7.66 -2.62 -13.02
N THR A 124 -6.52 -3.28 -12.80
CA THR A 124 -5.81 -3.98 -13.89
C THR A 124 -6.34 -5.40 -14.16
N SER A 125 -7.25 -5.88 -13.33
CA SER A 125 -7.81 -7.24 -13.45
C SER A 125 -8.95 -7.35 -14.46
N GLY A 126 -9.57 -6.22 -14.82
CA GLY A 126 -10.76 -6.18 -15.68
C GLY A 126 -12.04 -6.70 -15.00
N GLU A 127 -11.99 -7.04 -13.71
CA GLU A 127 -13.17 -7.50 -12.95
C GLU A 127 -14.01 -6.28 -12.52
N LYS A 128 -15.26 -6.19 -13.00
CA LYS A 128 -16.16 -5.05 -12.75
C LYS A 128 -16.45 -4.76 -11.28
N GLU A 129 -16.28 -5.75 -10.41
CA GLU A 129 -16.55 -5.64 -8.98
C GLU A 129 -15.36 -5.10 -8.17
N LYS A 130 -14.20 -4.95 -8.80
CA LYS A 130 -13.01 -4.42 -8.13
C LYS A 130 -12.94 -2.90 -8.24
N SER A 131 -12.68 -2.27 -7.10
CA SER A 131 -12.39 -0.84 -7.04
C SER A 131 -11.10 -0.49 -7.77
N GLY A 132 -11.04 0.70 -8.33
CA GLY A 132 -9.87 1.24 -9.00
C GLY A 132 -10.24 2.11 -10.19
N PHE A 133 -9.33 2.93 -10.62
CA PHE A 133 -9.45 3.68 -11.86
C PHE A 133 -9.45 2.71 -13.05
N ASP A 134 -10.38 2.89 -13.97
CA ASP A 134 -10.48 2.13 -15.22
C ASP A 134 -9.97 2.95 -16.44
N SER A 135 -9.79 4.25 -16.27
CA SER A 135 -9.38 5.18 -17.33
C SER A 135 -8.00 5.79 -17.05
N GLU A 136 -7.12 5.78 -18.05
CA GLU A 136 -5.84 6.50 -17.97
C GLU A 136 -6.04 8.02 -17.89
N ASN A 137 -7.09 8.57 -18.51
CA ASN A 137 -7.38 10.00 -18.44
C ASN A 137 -7.70 10.44 -17.03
N ASP A 138 -8.46 9.63 -16.27
CA ASP A 138 -8.74 9.92 -14.85
C ASP A 138 -7.48 9.91 -14.00
N ILE A 139 -6.48 9.08 -14.36
CA ILE A 139 -5.18 9.08 -13.69
C ILE A 139 -4.42 10.39 -13.98
N PHE A 140 -4.44 10.87 -15.23
CA PHE A 140 -3.82 12.14 -15.58
C PHE A 140 -4.53 13.31 -14.89
N ASP A 141 -5.87 13.32 -14.86
CA ASP A 141 -6.65 14.32 -14.11
C ASP A 141 -6.30 14.30 -12.61
N ALA A 142 -6.10 13.11 -12.03
CA ALA A 142 -5.69 12.97 -10.63
C ALA A 142 -4.31 13.56 -10.35
N LEU A 143 -3.37 13.40 -11.27
CA LEU A 143 -2.02 14.01 -11.18
C LEU A 143 -2.13 15.54 -11.22
N ASP A 144 -2.85 16.10 -12.19
CA ASP A 144 -3.02 17.53 -12.34
C ASP A 144 -3.71 18.17 -11.13
N LEU A 145 -4.77 17.54 -10.61
CA LEU A 145 -5.49 17.99 -9.42
C LEU A 145 -4.61 18.04 -8.16
N THR A 146 -3.58 17.19 -8.09
CA THR A 146 -2.75 17.03 -6.89
C THR A 146 -1.44 17.81 -6.97
N GLU A 147 -1.03 18.29 -8.14
CA GLU A 147 0.32 18.83 -8.43
C GLU A 147 0.82 19.83 -7.40
N ARG A 148 -0.04 20.76 -6.98
CA ARG A 148 0.32 21.86 -6.05
C ARG A 148 -0.36 21.77 -4.69
N HIS A 149 -0.91 20.58 -4.35
CA HIS A 149 -1.63 20.48 -3.10
C HIS A 149 -0.68 20.45 -1.89
N PRO A 150 -0.91 21.28 -0.84
CA PRO A 150 0.04 21.43 0.26
C PRO A 150 0.16 20.19 1.13
N SER A 151 -0.91 19.39 1.24
CA SER A 151 -1.00 18.26 2.17
C SER A 151 -0.90 16.89 1.51
N TYR A 152 -1.02 16.81 0.18
CA TYR A 152 -1.01 15.52 -0.54
C TYR A 152 -0.14 15.60 -1.77
N PHE A 153 0.39 14.46 -2.17
CA PHE A 153 1.11 14.28 -3.44
C PHE A 153 0.86 12.86 -3.94
N ILE A 154 0.85 12.68 -5.26
CA ILE A 154 0.79 11.34 -5.83
C ILE A 154 2.18 10.73 -5.68
N GLN A 155 2.26 9.71 -4.83
CA GLN A 155 3.48 8.96 -4.57
C GLN A 155 3.66 7.83 -5.58
N GLY A 156 2.55 7.20 -6.01
CA GLY A 156 2.66 6.04 -6.87
C GLY A 156 1.33 5.53 -7.42
N LEU A 157 1.43 4.37 -8.05
CA LEU A 157 0.31 3.59 -8.56
C LEU A 157 0.20 2.29 -7.76
N MET A 158 -1.02 1.81 -7.56
CA MET A 158 -1.28 0.57 -6.85
C MET A 158 -2.20 -0.34 -7.65
N THR A 159 -1.97 -1.64 -7.58
CA THR A 159 -2.95 -2.63 -8.05
C THR A 159 -2.98 -3.86 -7.16
N ILE A 160 -4.11 -4.57 -7.26
CA ILE A 160 -4.30 -5.92 -6.71
C ILE A 160 -4.52 -6.85 -7.89
N GLY A 161 -3.61 -7.80 -8.09
CA GLY A 161 -3.72 -8.81 -9.15
C GLY A 161 -4.98 -9.67 -9.02
N LYS A 162 -5.27 -10.49 -10.02
CA LYS A 162 -6.33 -11.49 -9.94
C LYS A 162 -5.97 -12.53 -8.87
N ILE A 163 -6.90 -12.84 -7.97
CA ILE A 163 -6.64 -13.72 -6.82
C ILE A 163 -7.16 -15.14 -7.07
N ARG A 164 -8.21 -15.29 -7.88
CA ARG A 164 -8.88 -16.55 -8.17
C ARG A 164 -8.90 -16.82 -9.66
N THR A 165 -7.84 -17.44 -10.16
CA THR A 165 -7.65 -17.75 -11.57
C THR A 165 -6.87 -19.04 -11.72
N GLU A 166 -7.11 -19.76 -12.80
CA GLU A 166 -6.38 -21.00 -13.13
C GLU A 166 -4.96 -20.72 -13.60
N GLU A 167 -4.72 -19.56 -14.21
CA GLU A 167 -3.40 -19.12 -14.71
C GLU A 167 -2.80 -18.00 -13.82
N PHE A 168 -2.72 -18.24 -12.52
CA PHE A 168 -2.39 -17.22 -11.52
C PHE A 168 -1.14 -16.41 -11.83
N GLU A 169 -0.01 -17.04 -12.18
CA GLU A 169 1.24 -16.35 -12.46
C GLU A 169 1.14 -15.48 -13.72
N LYS A 170 0.52 -15.99 -14.77
CA LYS A 170 0.30 -15.28 -16.03
C LYS A 170 -0.59 -14.05 -15.81
N ASP A 171 -1.70 -14.23 -15.12
CA ASP A 171 -2.62 -13.14 -14.83
C ASP A 171 -2.00 -12.08 -13.91
N ALA A 172 -1.19 -12.49 -12.92
CA ALA A 172 -0.44 -11.56 -12.08
C ALA A 172 0.55 -10.73 -12.93
N ARG A 173 1.31 -11.37 -13.83
CA ARG A 173 2.24 -10.67 -14.75
C ARG A 173 1.49 -9.66 -15.62
N VAL A 174 0.38 -10.03 -16.23
CA VAL A 174 -0.43 -9.12 -17.06
C VAL A 174 -0.91 -7.89 -16.27
N CYS A 175 -1.41 -8.10 -15.04
CA CYS A 175 -1.83 -7.01 -14.17
C CYS A 175 -0.67 -6.07 -13.82
N PHE A 176 0.50 -6.61 -13.48
CA PHE A 176 1.67 -5.82 -13.07
C PHE A 176 2.32 -5.12 -14.27
N GLU A 177 2.36 -5.76 -15.44
CA GLU A 177 2.83 -5.13 -16.69
C GLU A 177 1.97 -3.92 -17.07
N THR A 178 0.65 -4.02 -16.90
CA THR A 178 -0.27 -2.90 -17.16
C THR A 178 0.09 -1.70 -16.30
N LEU A 179 0.33 -1.92 -15.00
CA LEU A 179 0.71 -0.85 -14.08
C LEU A 179 2.08 -0.25 -14.43
N LEU A 180 3.07 -1.10 -14.75
CA LEU A 180 4.42 -0.68 -15.15
C LEU A 180 4.41 0.13 -16.46
N LYS A 181 3.59 -0.27 -17.44
CA LYS A 181 3.44 0.48 -18.69
C LYS A 181 2.87 1.88 -18.46
N LEU A 182 1.86 1.98 -17.60
CA LEU A 182 1.29 3.28 -17.25
C LEU A 182 2.29 4.15 -16.49
N GLN A 183 3.04 3.60 -15.54
CA GLN A 183 4.10 4.33 -14.83
C GLN A 183 5.12 4.93 -15.81
N LYS A 184 5.60 4.13 -16.78
CA LYS A 184 6.54 4.60 -17.81
C LYS A 184 5.96 5.70 -18.69
N LYS A 185 4.67 5.61 -19.04
CA LYS A 185 3.95 6.64 -19.79
C LYS A 185 3.86 7.94 -18.99
N ILE A 186 3.53 7.88 -17.71
CA ILE A 186 3.48 9.03 -16.80
C ILE A 186 4.87 9.65 -16.66
N LYS A 187 5.92 8.85 -16.45
CA LYS A 187 7.31 9.32 -16.36
C LYS A 187 7.71 10.10 -17.61
N THR A 188 7.33 9.62 -18.78
CA THR A 188 7.64 10.27 -20.05
C THR A 188 6.92 11.61 -20.21
N HIS A 189 5.65 11.68 -19.80
CA HIS A 189 4.79 12.85 -19.98
C HIS A 189 5.01 13.92 -18.89
N TYR A 190 4.96 13.52 -17.62
CA TYR A 190 5.04 14.42 -16.46
C TYR A 190 6.46 14.62 -15.90
N LYS A 191 7.44 13.82 -16.34
CA LYS A 191 8.82 13.83 -15.82
C LYS A 191 8.92 13.51 -14.32
N ILE A 192 7.97 12.75 -13.79
CA ILE A 192 7.94 12.29 -12.40
C ILE A 192 8.15 10.78 -12.33
N ASP A 193 8.85 10.33 -11.32
CA ASP A 193 8.99 8.92 -10.99
C ASP A 193 7.96 8.53 -9.93
N LEU A 194 6.98 7.70 -10.32
CA LEU A 194 5.98 7.17 -9.41
C LEU A 194 6.41 5.78 -8.92
N GLU A 195 6.15 5.50 -7.67
CA GLU A 195 6.37 4.18 -7.08
C GLU A 195 5.26 3.20 -7.48
N LEU A 196 5.58 1.90 -7.51
CA LEU A 196 4.63 0.83 -7.75
C LEU A 196 4.35 0.06 -6.45
N SER A 197 3.08 0.02 -6.03
CA SER A 197 2.61 -0.80 -4.92
C SER A 197 1.83 -1.98 -5.46
N MET A 198 2.50 -3.13 -5.59
CA MET A 198 1.91 -4.36 -6.11
C MET A 198 2.64 -5.58 -5.53
N GLY A 199 1.95 -6.72 -5.51
CA GLY A 199 2.46 -7.95 -4.91
C GLY A 199 2.04 -8.15 -3.46
N MET A 200 1.50 -9.33 -3.18
CA MET A 200 1.10 -9.83 -1.87
C MET A 200 1.82 -11.16 -1.58
N SER A 201 1.51 -11.81 -0.49
CA SER A 201 2.20 -13.06 -0.06
C SER A 201 2.26 -14.15 -1.13
N SER A 202 1.34 -14.18 -2.08
CA SER A 202 1.29 -15.19 -3.16
C SER A 202 2.02 -14.81 -4.44
N ASP A 203 2.20 -13.51 -4.72
CA ASP A 203 2.69 -13.01 -6.01
C ASP A 203 3.80 -11.94 -5.91
N TYR A 204 4.32 -11.69 -4.69
CA TYR A 204 5.35 -10.66 -4.47
C TYR A 204 6.64 -10.91 -5.27
N LYS A 205 7.02 -12.17 -5.52
CA LYS A 205 8.22 -12.47 -6.31
C LYS A 205 8.06 -11.99 -7.75
N ILE A 206 6.89 -12.24 -8.34
CA ILE A 206 6.55 -11.72 -9.67
C ILE A 206 6.53 -10.20 -9.67
N ALA A 207 5.97 -9.59 -8.61
CA ALA A 207 5.94 -8.13 -8.48
C ALA A 207 7.33 -7.52 -8.37
N LEU A 208 8.26 -8.16 -7.64
CA LEU A 208 9.65 -7.73 -7.54
C LEU A 208 10.38 -7.81 -8.90
N GLU A 209 10.21 -8.90 -9.65
CA GLU A 209 10.70 -9.03 -11.02
C GLU A 209 10.16 -7.91 -11.94
N MET A 210 8.95 -7.42 -11.65
CA MET A 210 8.27 -6.33 -12.35
C MET A 210 8.52 -4.94 -11.71
N GLN A 211 9.61 -4.78 -10.96
CA GLN A 211 10.07 -3.50 -10.39
C GLN A 211 9.11 -2.90 -9.34
N SER A 212 8.39 -3.72 -8.58
CA SER A 212 7.56 -3.24 -7.47
C SER A 212 8.41 -2.53 -6.41
N ASN A 213 8.02 -1.31 -6.03
CA ASN A 213 8.64 -0.56 -4.93
C ASN A 213 8.06 -0.96 -3.56
N TRP A 214 6.80 -1.40 -3.52
CA TRP A 214 6.12 -1.80 -2.29
C TRP A 214 5.44 -3.16 -2.44
N ILE A 215 5.99 -4.18 -1.78
CA ILE A 215 5.30 -5.46 -1.62
C ILE A 215 4.58 -5.49 -0.28
N ARG A 216 3.34 -6.00 -0.26
CA ARG A 216 2.43 -5.99 0.88
C ARG A 216 2.24 -7.39 1.45
N ILE A 217 3.03 -7.73 2.47
CA ILE A 217 3.10 -9.08 3.01
C ILE A 217 2.42 -9.16 4.38
N GLY A 218 1.41 -10.00 4.51
CA GLY A 218 0.72 -10.29 5.77
C GLY A 218 1.05 -11.68 6.29
N SER A 219 0.46 -12.71 5.67
CA SER A 219 0.62 -14.11 6.10
C SER A 219 2.06 -14.62 6.04
N GLY A 220 2.87 -14.09 5.13
CA GLY A 220 4.30 -14.41 5.05
C GLY A 220 5.12 -13.92 6.24
N ILE A 221 4.62 -12.91 7.01
CA ILE A 221 5.26 -12.39 8.22
C ILE A 221 4.58 -12.94 9.46
N PHE A 222 3.26 -12.77 9.55
CA PHE A 222 2.46 -12.98 10.76
C PHE A 222 1.69 -14.30 10.77
N GLY A 223 1.88 -15.18 9.79
CA GLY A 223 1.12 -16.43 9.64
C GLY A 223 -0.31 -16.24 9.15
N THR A 224 -0.93 -17.37 8.81
CA THR A 224 -2.35 -17.44 8.44
C THR A 224 -3.23 -17.12 9.65
N ARG A 225 -4.43 -16.62 9.41
CA ARG A 225 -5.42 -16.39 10.48
C ARG A 225 -5.83 -17.71 11.08
N GLU A 226 -5.77 -17.81 12.39
CA GLU A 226 -6.55 -18.81 13.10
C GLU A 226 -8.03 -18.46 12.89
N LYS A 227 -8.82 -19.44 12.45
CA LYS A 227 -10.26 -19.28 12.19
C LYS A 227 -11.04 -19.26 13.49
#